data_a043eb13f478fa4d940ad0ab048a2836
#
_entry.id   a043eb13f478fa4d940ad0ab048a2836
#
_cell.length_a   1.000
_cell.length_b   1.000
_cell.length_c   1.000
_cell.angle_alpha   90.00
_cell.angle_beta   90.00
_cell.angle_gamma   90.00
#
_symmetry.space_group_name_H-M   'P 1'
#
loop_
_entity.id
_entity.type
_entity.pdbx_description
1 polymer ?
#
loop_
_entity_poly.entity_id
_entity_poly.type
_entity_poly.pdbx_seq_one_letter_code
_entity_poly.pdbx_strand_id
1 'polypeptide(L)'
;VAYFSPTGGTKKAAEMLATMLSQNPEYIDLTRRKFRKQKQYFGNKDLLLAAAPVYGGQLPQLKEALFTNFKGDHTPCILMSAYGNRDFDDTLAQMKDILEARGFYCIGAIAPIIPHIYSEKLGADRPNAEDEKVFRQFAVTVKQRLEDGLEESLMIPGNPKPEPKTMKPVVHYFDETKCKGCQTCVQKCPTSAIDKDTYQIKEELCVGCLRCERVCPSGARSSDYESVKKYLED
;
A
#
# COMPACT_ATOMS: atom_id res chain seq x y z
N VAL A 1 -1.86 -12.77 -2.48
CA VAL A 1 -1.58 -11.34 -2.65
C VAL A 1 -2.12 -10.57 -1.45
N ALA A 2 -1.27 -9.87 -0.73
CA ALA A 2 -1.68 -9.03 0.39
C ALA A 2 -1.36 -7.57 0.08
N TYR A 3 -2.37 -6.70 0.09
CA TYR A 3 -2.17 -5.30 -0.28
C TYR A 3 -2.85 -4.32 0.67
N PHE A 4 -2.22 -3.15 0.88
CA PHE A 4 -2.85 -1.97 1.46
C PHE A 4 -3.02 -0.91 0.37
N SER A 5 -4.26 -0.51 0.06
CA SER A 5 -4.55 0.37 -1.06
C SER A 5 -5.78 1.26 -0.82
N PRO A 6 -5.65 2.35 -0.06
CA PRO A 6 -6.78 3.23 0.24
C PRO A 6 -7.48 3.81 -0.99
N THR A 7 -6.72 4.16 -2.03
CA THR A 7 -7.23 4.83 -3.25
C THR A 7 -7.25 3.94 -4.49
N GLY A 8 -6.80 2.69 -4.39
CA GLY A 8 -6.88 1.71 -5.47
C GLY A 8 -5.60 1.53 -6.29
N GLY A 9 -4.65 2.47 -6.29
CA GLY A 9 -3.45 2.41 -7.14
C GLY A 9 -2.57 1.20 -6.85
N THR A 10 -2.18 0.98 -5.60
CA THR A 10 -1.39 -0.20 -5.19
C THR A 10 -2.11 -1.51 -5.52
N LYS A 11 -3.44 -1.57 -5.30
CA LYS A 11 -4.26 -2.73 -5.64
C LYS A 11 -4.17 -3.04 -7.13
N LYS A 12 -4.37 -2.03 -8.02
CA LYS A 12 -4.30 -2.19 -9.47
C LYS A 12 -2.95 -2.78 -9.90
N ALA A 13 -1.84 -2.22 -9.39
CA ALA A 13 -0.50 -2.71 -9.70
C ALA A 13 -0.27 -4.15 -9.19
N ALA A 14 -0.71 -4.46 -7.96
CA ALA A 14 -0.57 -5.79 -7.38
C ALA A 14 -1.41 -6.85 -8.13
N GLU A 15 -2.65 -6.53 -8.53
CA GLU A 15 -3.49 -7.42 -9.32
C GLU A 15 -2.88 -7.68 -10.70
N MET A 16 -2.32 -6.66 -11.35
CA MET A 16 -1.66 -6.77 -12.65
C MET A 16 -0.47 -7.74 -12.59
N LEU A 17 0.40 -7.62 -11.58
CA LEU A 17 1.51 -8.55 -11.41
C LEU A 17 1.02 -9.96 -10.99
N ALA A 18 0.04 -10.05 -10.12
CA ALA A 18 -0.46 -11.32 -9.60
C ALA A 18 -1.01 -12.23 -10.70
N THR A 19 -1.72 -11.68 -11.67
CA THR A 19 -2.25 -12.45 -12.82
C THR A 19 -1.16 -12.98 -13.76
N MET A 20 0.04 -12.38 -13.72
CA MET A 20 1.21 -12.87 -14.46
C MET A 20 1.95 -14.00 -13.70
N LEU A 21 1.79 -14.05 -12.39
CA LEU A 21 2.44 -15.04 -11.52
C LEU A 21 1.58 -16.30 -11.32
N SER A 22 0.26 -16.14 -11.21
CA SER A 22 -0.69 -17.22 -10.94
C SER A 22 -1.99 -17.06 -11.73
N GLN A 23 -2.62 -18.19 -12.11
CA GLN A 23 -3.92 -18.19 -12.75
C GLN A 23 -5.07 -17.88 -11.77
N ASN A 24 -4.90 -18.23 -10.49
CA ASN A 24 -5.90 -18.09 -9.45
C ASN A 24 -5.30 -17.47 -8.18
N PRO A 25 -4.92 -16.17 -8.20
CA PRO A 25 -4.36 -15.52 -7.02
C PRO A 25 -5.44 -15.26 -5.97
N GLU A 26 -5.12 -15.55 -4.71
CA GLU A 26 -5.95 -15.18 -3.56
C GLU A 26 -5.57 -13.79 -3.05
N TYR A 27 -6.55 -13.04 -2.50
CA TYR A 27 -6.38 -11.64 -2.11
C TYR A 27 -6.71 -11.36 -0.65
N ILE A 28 -5.80 -10.69 0.06
CA ILE A 28 -5.96 -10.19 1.43
C ILE A 28 -5.93 -8.66 1.37
N ASP A 29 -7.10 -8.04 1.51
CA ASP A 29 -7.23 -6.56 1.50
C ASP A 29 -6.90 -5.97 2.87
N LEU A 30 -5.63 -5.67 3.11
CA LEU A 30 -5.14 -5.03 4.34
C LEU A 30 -5.63 -3.59 4.51
N THR A 31 -6.28 -2.98 3.52
CA THR A 31 -6.96 -1.69 3.67
C THR A 31 -8.10 -1.82 4.67
N ARG A 32 -8.71 -2.99 4.75
CA ARG A 32 -9.71 -3.31 5.78
C ARG A 32 -9.01 -3.70 7.07
N ARG A 33 -9.19 -2.90 8.11
CA ARG A 33 -8.56 -3.07 9.42
C ARG A 33 -8.69 -4.48 10.01
N LYS A 34 -9.84 -5.15 9.80
CA LYS A 34 -10.08 -6.50 10.29
C LYS A 34 -9.02 -7.51 9.82
N PHE A 35 -8.57 -7.42 8.56
CA PHE A 35 -7.56 -8.33 8.02
C PHE A 35 -6.15 -8.06 8.56
N ARG A 36 -5.83 -6.80 8.97
CA ARG A 36 -4.58 -6.51 9.66
C ARG A 36 -4.53 -7.07 11.08
N LYS A 37 -5.69 -7.30 11.70
CA LYS A 37 -5.79 -7.91 13.05
C LYS A 37 -5.78 -9.43 13.03
N GLN A 38 -6.07 -10.04 11.90
CA GLN A 38 -6.12 -11.50 11.76
C GLN A 38 -4.74 -12.08 11.52
N LYS A 39 -4.43 -13.19 12.19
CA LYS A 39 -3.22 -13.97 11.88
C LYS A 39 -3.40 -14.63 10.52
N GLN A 40 -2.38 -14.53 9.70
CA GLN A 40 -2.30 -15.15 8.38
C GLN A 40 -1.09 -16.09 8.36
N TYR A 41 -1.30 -17.33 7.96
CA TYR A 41 -0.27 -18.36 7.91
C TYR A 41 -0.02 -18.75 6.46
N PHE A 42 1.27 -18.89 6.12
CA PHE A 42 1.72 -19.24 4.78
C PHE A 42 2.72 -20.39 4.88
N GLY A 43 2.53 -21.44 4.08
CA GLY A 43 3.44 -22.57 3.99
C GLY A 43 4.60 -22.33 3.02
N ASN A 44 5.51 -23.26 2.97
CA ASN A 44 6.69 -23.20 2.07
C ASN A 44 6.35 -23.39 0.57
N LYS A 45 5.11 -23.78 0.25
CA LYS A 45 4.61 -23.89 -1.15
C LYS A 45 3.82 -22.65 -1.58
N ASP A 46 3.57 -21.73 -0.67
CA ASP A 46 2.90 -20.48 -0.99
C ASP A 46 3.91 -19.46 -1.53
N LEU A 47 3.44 -18.53 -2.35
CA LEU A 47 4.17 -17.34 -2.75
C LEU A 47 3.39 -16.10 -2.29
N LEU A 48 3.99 -15.30 -1.43
CA LEU A 48 3.38 -14.05 -0.97
C LEU A 48 3.81 -12.87 -1.86
N LEU A 49 2.87 -12.23 -2.56
CA LEU A 49 3.06 -10.87 -3.07
C LEU A 49 2.54 -9.88 -2.02
N ALA A 50 3.46 -9.21 -1.33
CA ALA A 50 3.17 -8.16 -0.35
C ALA A 50 3.27 -6.79 -1.01
N ALA A 51 2.18 -6.00 -1.00
CA ALA A 51 2.11 -4.73 -1.67
C ALA A 51 1.63 -3.60 -0.75
N ALA A 52 2.39 -2.50 -0.71
CA ALA A 52 2.07 -1.32 0.08
C ALA A 52 2.36 -0.03 -0.70
N PRO A 53 1.63 1.07 -0.45
CA PRO A 53 2.00 2.39 -0.97
C PRO A 53 3.11 3.01 -0.13
N VAL A 54 3.83 3.93 -0.73
CA VAL A 54 4.83 4.77 -0.06
C VAL A 54 4.19 6.00 0.55
N TYR A 55 4.41 6.22 1.84
CA TYR A 55 3.97 7.41 2.56
C TYR A 55 5.20 8.13 3.14
N GLY A 56 5.60 9.23 2.51
CA GLY A 56 6.80 9.97 2.91
C GLY A 56 8.12 9.16 2.84
N GLY A 57 8.20 8.20 1.92
CA GLY A 57 9.36 7.31 1.75
C GLY A 57 9.37 6.10 2.67
N GLN A 58 8.28 5.86 3.40
CA GLN A 58 8.15 4.78 4.39
C GLN A 58 6.82 4.03 4.22
N LEU A 59 6.67 2.91 4.91
CA LEU A 59 5.37 2.27 5.08
C LEU A 59 4.40 3.20 5.80
N PRO A 60 3.08 3.16 5.47
CA PRO A 60 2.07 3.90 6.22
C PRO A 60 2.12 3.57 7.71
N GLN A 61 2.20 4.61 8.56
CA GLN A 61 2.22 4.47 10.01
C GLN A 61 0.82 4.15 10.53
N LEU A 62 0.53 2.89 10.70
CA LEU A 62 -0.77 2.39 11.13
C LEU A 62 -0.67 1.82 12.55
N LYS A 63 -1.72 1.99 13.36
CA LYS A 63 -1.81 1.37 14.70
C LYS A 63 -1.66 -0.15 14.62
N GLU A 64 -2.33 -0.78 13.67
CA GLU A 64 -2.10 -2.17 13.29
C GLU A 64 -1.18 -2.15 12.06
N ALA A 65 0.13 -2.24 12.28
CA ALA A 65 1.12 -2.16 11.22
C ALA A 65 0.94 -3.28 10.18
N LEU A 66 1.33 -2.99 8.94
CA LEU A 66 1.20 -3.92 7.83
C LEU A 66 2.08 -5.17 8.06
N PHE A 67 1.57 -6.32 7.68
CA PHE A 67 2.26 -7.62 7.66
C PHE A 67 2.69 -8.16 9.04
N THR A 68 2.46 -7.43 10.14
CA THR A 68 2.93 -7.84 11.48
C THR A 68 2.23 -9.09 12.04
N ASN A 69 1.04 -9.42 11.53
CA ASN A 69 0.29 -10.63 11.90
C ASN A 69 0.44 -11.77 10.88
N PHE A 70 1.41 -11.67 9.97
CA PHE A 70 1.75 -12.74 9.04
C PHE A 70 2.77 -13.69 9.66
N LYS A 71 2.69 -14.96 9.31
CA LYS A 71 3.67 -15.99 9.67
C LYS A 71 3.91 -16.89 8.48
N GLY A 72 5.14 -16.89 7.98
CA GLY A 72 5.63 -17.80 6.96
C GLY A 72 6.30 -19.03 7.60
N ASP A 73 6.37 -20.10 6.85
CA ASP A 73 7.14 -21.29 7.12
C ASP A 73 8.18 -21.45 6.01
N HIS A 74 9.26 -20.66 6.09
CA HIS A 74 10.24 -20.51 5.01
C HIS A 74 9.55 -20.23 3.67
N THR A 75 8.70 -19.19 3.65
CA THR A 75 7.82 -18.86 2.53
C THR A 75 8.48 -17.83 1.62
N PRO A 76 8.58 -18.06 0.30
CA PRO A 76 9.05 -17.03 -0.64
C PRO A 76 8.10 -15.83 -0.68
N CYS A 77 8.67 -14.61 -0.73
CA CYS A 77 7.86 -13.42 -0.90
C CYS A 77 8.43 -12.46 -1.94
N ILE A 78 7.51 -11.72 -2.55
CA ILE A 78 7.77 -10.59 -3.44
C ILE A 78 7.31 -9.32 -2.73
N LEU A 79 8.15 -8.29 -2.76
CA LEU A 79 7.86 -6.99 -2.18
C LEU A 79 7.46 -6.00 -3.28
N MET A 80 6.33 -5.33 -3.11
CA MET A 80 5.88 -4.28 -4.03
C MET A 80 5.65 -2.98 -3.27
N SER A 81 6.43 -1.95 -3.60
CA SER A 81 6.31 -0.60 -3.06
C SER A 81 5.76 0.36 -4.11
N ALA A 82 4.43 0.55 -4.15
CA ALA A 82 3.80 1.41 -5.14
C ALA A 82 3.90 2.89 -4.74
N TYR A 83 4.44 3.75 -5.59
CA TYR A 83 4.73 5.15 -5.24
C TYR A 83 4.28 6.14 -6.32
N GLY A 84 4.11 7.40 -5.90
CA GLY A 84 3.58 8.49 -6.73
C GLY A 84 4.65 9.25 -7.51
N ASN A 85 5.64 8.55 -8.08
CA ASN A 85 6.68 9.09 -8.96
C ASN A 85 7.66 10.11 -8.31
N ARG A 86 7.79 10.13 -6.97
CA ARG A 86 8.87 10.86 -6.29
C ARG A 86 10.04 9.91 -6.00
N ASP A 87 9.87 9.03 -5.02
CA ASP A 87 10.82 8.01 -4.60
C ASP A 87 10.10 6.98 -3.73
N PHE A 88 10.63 5.77 -3.60
CA PHE A 88 10.14 4.73 -2.70
C PHE A 88 10.99 4.61 -1.42
N ASP A 89 12.13 5.30 -1.36
CA ASP A 89 13.05 5.43 -0.22
C ASP A 89 13.23 4.08 0.55
N ASP A 90 12.82 4.05 1.82
CA ASP A 90 13.05 2.93 2.74
C ASP A 90 11.94 1.86 2.73
N THR A 91 10.85 2.06 1.99
CA THR A 91 9.65 1.23 2.10
C THR A 91 9.91 -0.25 1.82
N LEU A 92 10.70 -0.59 0.78
CA LEU A 92 11.03 -1.98 0.45
C LEU A 92 11.90 -2.62 1.54
N ALA A 93 12.88 -1.89 2.08
CA ALA A 93 13.73 -2.36 3.16
C ALA A 93 12.93 -2.64 4.44
N GLN A 94 11.98 -1.76 4.79
CA GLN A 94 11.06 -1.97 5.91
C GLN A 94 10.18 -3.22 5.70
N MET A 95 9.63 -3.40 4.49
CA MET A 95 8.82 -4.59 4.18
C MET A 95 9.62 -5.87 4.33
N LYS A 96 10.86 -5.88 3.84
CA LYS A 96 11.79 -7.01 3.96
C LYS A 96 12.03 -7.35 5.43
N ASP A 97 12.47 -6.41 6.24
CA ASP A 97 12.75 -6.61 7.68
C ASP A 97 11.53 -7.19 8.42
N ILE A 98 10.34 -6.63 8.15
CA ILE A 98 9.10 -7.11 8.77
C ILE A 98 8.78 -8.56 8.38
N LEU A 99 8.89 -8.91 7.11
CA LEU A 99 8.49 -10.23 6.61
C LEU A 99 9.54 -11.30 6.93
N GLU A 100 10.83 -11.01 6.82
CA GLU A 100 11.90 -11.95 7.17
C GLU A 100 11.87 -12.31 8.66
N ALA A 101 11.64 -11.33 9.53
CA ALA A 101 11.44 -11.60 10.96
C ALA A 101 10.23 -12.50 11.26
N ARG A 102 9.42 -12.86 10.23
CA ARG A 102 8.20 -13.68 10.33
C ARG A 102 8.25 -14.96 9.50
N GLY A 103 9.43 -15.36 9.06
CA GLY A 103 9.66 -16.63 8.38
C GLY A 103 9.45 -16.60 6.86
N PHE A 104 9.53 -15.41 6.25
CA PHE A 104 9.57 -15.26 4.79
C PHE A 104 11.02 -15.03 4.32
N TYR A 105 11.27 -15.25 3.03
CA TYR A 105 12.50 -14.81 2.36
C TYR A 105 12.17 -14.10 1.05
N CYS A 106 12.90 -13.00 0.76
CA CYS A 106 12.58 -12.12 -0.35
C CYS A 106 13.24 -12.62 -1.65
N ILE A 107 12.44 -13.03 -2.63
CA ILE A 107 12.90 -13.49 -3.94
C ILE A 107 12.72 -12.47 -5.07
N GLY A 108 12.05 -11.36 -4.80
CA GLY A 108 11.84 -10.29 -5.76
C GLY A 108 11.35 -9.02 -5.10
N ALA A 109 11.76 -7.87 -5.65
CA ALA A 109 11.27 -6.56 -5.20
C ALA A 109 11.04 -5.66 -6.40
N ILE A 110 9.93 -4.91 -6.38
CA ILE A 110 9.54 -4.00 -7.45
C ILE A 110 8.87 -2.74 -6.89
N ALA A 111 9.19 -1.58 -7.48
CA ALA A 111 8.61 -0.30 -7.10
C ALA A 111 7.86 0.34 -8.29
N PRO A 112 6.59 -0.04 -8.54
CA PRO A 112 5.81 0.54 -9.63
C PRO A 112 5.35 1.96 -9.33
N ILE A 113 5.36 2.81 -10.36
CA ILE A 113 4.74 4.11 -10.31
C ILE A 113 3.22 3.95 -10.39
N ILE A 114 2.51 4.69 -9.56
CA ILE A 114 1.04 4.82 -9.57
C ILE A 114 0.64 6.29 -9.49
N PRO A 115 -0.61 6.68 -9.81
CA PRO A 115 -1.05 8.05 -9.66
C PRO A 115 -0.84 8.58 -8.25
N HIS A 116 -0.19 9.74 -8.13
CA HIS A 116 0.03 10.38 -6.83
C HIS A 116 -1.29 10.86 -6.24
N ILE A 117 -1.54 10.64 -4.94
CA ILE A 117 -2.84 11.00 -4.33
C ILE A 117 -3.08 12.50 -4.22
N TYR A 118 -2.01 13.31 -4.20
CA TYR A 118 -2.03 14.77 -4.06
C TYR A 118 -1.71 15.53 -5.36
N SER A 119 -1.50 14.83 -6.49
CA SER A 119 -1.22 15.46 -7.77
C SER A 119 -1.89 14.70 -8.90
N GLU A 120 -2.55 15.41 -9.79
CA GLU A 120 -3.16 14.85 -11.00
C GLU A 120 -2.13 14.65 -12.13
N LYS A 121 -0.94 15.25 -12.01
CA LYS A 121 0.12 15.18 -13.02
C LYS A 121 1.07 14.01 -12.80
N LEU A 122 1.42 13.73 -11.54
CA LEU A 122 2.43 12.73 -11.21
C LEU A 122 1.86 11.31 -11.32
N GLY A 123 2.39 10.54 -12.26
CA GLY A 123 2.00 9.15 -12.51
C GLY A 123 0.56 8.97 -12.98
N ALA A 124 -0.08 9.98 -13.58
CA ALA A 124 -1.50 10.02 -13.89
C ALA A 124 -2.00 8.82 -14.72
N ASP A 125 -1.23 8.37 -15.69
CA ASP A 125 -1.53 7.28 -16.61
C ASP A 125 -0.89 5.93 -16.21
N ARG A 126 -0.30 5.87 -15.01
CA ARG A 126 0.44 4.68 -14.52
C ARG A 126 -0.42 3.77 -13.63
N PRO A 127 -0.18 2.44 -13.60
CA PRO A 127 0.65 1.72 -14.56
C PRO A 127 0.00 1.65 -15.94
N ASN A 128 0.85 1.75 -16.99
CA ASN A 128 0.47 1.72 -18.40
C ASN A 128 1.10 0.50 -19.12
N ALA A 129 1.09 0.48 -20.46
CA ALA A 129 1.61 -0.63 -21.26
C ALA A 129 3.13 -0.87 -21.08
N GLU A 130 3.91 0.18 -20.81
CA GLU A 130 5.34 0.02 -20.53
C GLU A 130 5.57 -0.64 -19.17
N ASP A 131 4.79 -0.25 -18.15
CA ASP A 131 4.81 -0.92 -16.85
C ASP A 131 4.42 -2.40 -16.96
N GLU A 132 3.45 -2.70 -17.82
CA GLU A 132 3.04 -4.08 -18.07
C GLU A 132 4.19 -4.92 -18.62
N LYS A 133 5.00 -4.39 -19.53
CA LYS A 133 6.19 -5.09 -20.05
C LYS A 133 7.20 -5.38 -18.92
N VAL A 134 7.44 -4.37 -18.06
CA VAL A 134 8.32 -4.52 -16.89
C VAL A 134 7.80 -5.60 -15.96
N PHE A 135 6.49 -5.62 -15.68
CA PHE A 135 5.87 -6.63 -14.82
C PHE A 135 5.98 -8.04 -15.42
N ARG A 136 5.80 -8.18 -16.74
CA ARG A 136 5.98 -9.47 -17.43
C ARG A 136 7.40 -10.00 -17.28
N GLN A 137 8.40 -9.15 -17.55
CA GLN A 137 9.80 -9.52 -17.39
C GLN A 137 10.13 -9.87 -15.94
N PHE A 138 9.65 -9.10 -14.98
CA PHE A 138 9.81 -9.36 -13.55
C PHE A 138 9.19 -10.71 -13.17
N ALA A 139 7.97 -10.99 -13.63
CA ALA A 139 7.28 -12.26 -13.36
C ALA A 139 8.05 -13.46 -13.91
N VAL A 140 8.66 -13.34 -15.11
CA VAL A 140 9.54 -14.39 -15.68
C VAL A 140 10.73 -14.63 -14.77
N THR A 141 11.43 -13.57 -14.33
CA THR A 141 12.59 -13.68 -13.43
C THR A 141 12.22 -14.33 -12.10
N VAL A 142 11.08 -13.96 -11.52
CA VAL A 142 10.60 -14.56 -10.26
C VAL A 142 10.30 -16.05 -10.42
N LYS A 143 9.62 -16.44 -11.51
CA LYS A 143 9.31 -17.84 -11.81
C LYS A 143 10.57 -18.65 -11.97
N GLN A 144 11.57 -18.15 -12.70
CA GLN A 144 12.85 -18.82 -12.88
C GLN A 144 13.56 -19.03 -11.54
N ARG A 145 13.58 -18.02 -10.63
CA ARG A 145 14.17 -18.20 -9.30
C ARG A 145 13.48 -19.28 -8.47
N LEU A 146 12.15 -19.39 -8.59
CA LEU A 146 11.39 -20.46 -7.92
C LEU A 146 11.71 -21.83 -8.51
N GLU A 147 11.82 -21.95 -9.83
CA GLU A 147 12.17 -23.19 -10.54
C GLU A 147 13.60 -23.65 -10.22
N ASP A 148 14.52 -22.70 -10.10
CA ASP A 148 15.93 -22.95 -9.75
C ASP A 148 16.11 -23.29 -8.26
N GLY A 149 15.05 -23.18 -7.45
CA GLY A 149 15.10 -23.41 -5.99
C GLY A 149 15.99 -22.41 -5.25
N LEU A 150 16.09 -21.19 -5.74
CA LEU A 150 16.94 -20.15 -5.12
C LEU A 150 16.24 -19.56 -3.89
N GLU A 151 16.65 -20.02 -2.71
CA GLU A 151 16.09 -19.60 -1.41
C GLU A 151 16.86 -18.46 -0.74
N GLU A 152 17.91 -17.95 -1.40
CA GLU A 152 18.66 -16.82 -0.89
C GLU A 152 17.85 -15.54 -1.00
N SER A 153 17.71 -14.82 0.12
CA SER A 153 16.99 -13.55 0.18
C SER A 153 17.77 -12.42 -0.48
N LEU A 154 17.10 -11.68 -1.35
CA LEU A 154 17.70 -10.54 -2.06
C LEU A 154 18.12 -9.43 -1.10
N MET A 155 19.24 -8.79 -1.37
CA MET A 155 19.64 -7.54 -0.74
C MET A 155 18.75 -6.41 -1.28
N ILE A 156 18.12 -5.67 -0.37
CA ILE A 156 17.28 -4.52 -0.71
C ILE A 156 17.94 -3.25 -0.13
N PRO A 157 18.20 -2.23 -0.95
CA PRO A 157 18.74 -0.97 -0.46
C PRO A 157 17.73 -0.23 0.41
N GLY A 158 18.20 0.64 1.30
CA GLY A 158 17.39 1.46 2.20
C GLY A 158 17.59 1.11 3.67
N ASN A 159 17.02 1.94 4.54
CA ASN A 159 17.04 1.71 5.98
C ASN A 159 15.82 0.86 6.41
N PRO A 160 16.01 -0.34 6.97
CA PRO A 160 14.88 -1.18 7.42
C PRO A 160 14.15 -0.61 8.64
N LYS A 161 14.78 0.29 9.39
CA LYS A 161 14.23 0.88 10.64
C LYS A 161 14.42 2.41 10.63
N PRO A 162 13.84 3.12 9.65
CA PRO A 162 13.96 4.56 9.60
C PRO A 162 13.18 5.22 10.74
N GLU A 163 13.66 6.37 11.20
CA GLU A 163 12.89 7.20 12.12
C GLU A 163 11.54 7.61 11.49
N PRO A 164 10.44 7.56 12.25
CA PRO A 164 9.13 7.94 11.77
C PRO A 164 9.12 9.38 11.24
N LYS A 165 8.71 9.56 9.99
CA LYS A 165 8.58 10.90 9.40
C LYS A 165 7.22 11.51 9.75
N THR A 166 7.24 12.74 10.25
CA THR A 166 6.01 13.53 10.39
C THR A 166 5.58 14.00 9.00
N MET A 167 4.45 13.52 8.53
CA MET A 167 3.86 14.00 7.27
C MET A 167 3.31 15.42 7.48
N LYS A 168 3.40 16.27 6.43
CA LYS A 168 2.67 17.54 6.44
C LYS A 168 1.19 17.26 6.61
N PRO A 169 0.49 17.97 7.51
CA PRO A 169 -0.92 17.71 7.74
C PRO A 169 -1.72 18.07 6.48
N VAL A 170 -2.64 17.18 6.14
CA VAL A 170 -3.71 17.45 5.17
C VAL A 170 -4.89 17.99 5.94
N VAL A 171 -5.37 19.18 5.58
CA VAL A 171 -6.55 19.75 6.23
C VAL A 171 -7.79 19.13 5.61
N HIS A 172 -8.62 18.51 6.45
CA HIS A 172 -9.85 17.87 6.01
C HIS A 172 -11.07 18.73 6.36
N TYR A 173 -11.98 18.84 5.41
CA TYR A 173 -13.25 19.57 5.60
C TYR A 173 -14.42 18.60 5.56
N PHE A 174 -15.46 18.94 6.31
CA PHE A 174 -16.72 18.23 6.35
C PHE A 174 -17.88 19.19 6.20
N ASP A 175 -18.63 19.06 5.12
CA ASP A 175 -19.84 19.85 4.82
C ASP A 175 -21.08 19.06 5.26
N GLU A 176 -21.62 19.43 6.43
CA GLU A 176 -22.79 18.78 7.01
C GLU A 176 -24.03 18.92 6.11
N THR A 177 -24.13 20.03 5.35
CA THR A 177 -25.30 20.29 4.49
C THR A 177 -25.39 19.33 3.31
N LYS A 178 -24.24 18.77 2.86
CA LYS A 178 -24.16 17.76 1.81
C LYS A 178 -24.22 16.34 2.34
N CYS A 179 -24.01 16.15 3.64
CA CYS A 179 -23.92 14.83 4.23
C CYS A 179 -25.28 14.13 4.28
N LYS A 180 -25.34 12.91 3.73
CA LYS A 180 -26.55 12.07 3.75
C LYS A 180 -26.58 11.04 4.90
N GLY A 181 -25.64 11.10 5.84
CA GLY A 181 -25.54 10.18 6.96
C GLY A 181 -25.24 8.72 6.59
N CYS A 182 -24.77 8.44 5.38
CA CYS A 182 -24.59 7.07 4.87
C CYS A 182 -23.41 6.30 5.51
N GLN A 183 -22.59 6.93 6.32
CA GLN A 183 -21.43 6.37 7.03
C GLN A 183 -20.36 5.68 6.13
N THR A 184 -20.42 5.82 4.83
CA THR A 184 -19.45 5.20 3.91
C THR A 184 -18.01 5.62 4.24
N CYS A 185 -17.76 6.90 4.54
CA CYS A 185 -16.45 7.41 4.92
C CYS A 185 -15.95 6.79 6.24
N VAL A 186 -16.82 6.58 7.21
CA VAL A 186 -16.52 5.92 8.50
C VAL A 186 -16.13 4.46 8.28
N GLN A 187 -16.97 3.71 7.58
CA GLN A 187 -16.78 2.26 7.35
C GLN A 187 -15.56 1.96 6.46
N LYS A 188 -15.25 2.86 5.51
CA LYS A 188 -14.14 2.70 4.58
C LYS A 188 -12.83 3.30 5.08
N CYS A 189 -12.82 4.03 6.21
CA CYS A 189 -11.60 4.58 6.78
C CYS A 189 -10.65 3.46 7.23
N PRO A 190 -9.42 3.38 6.67
CA PRO A 190 -8.51 2.28 6.96
C PRO A 190 -7.95 2.31 8.40
N THR A 191 -8.02 3.47 9.06
CA THR A 191 -7.51 3.69 10.42
C THR A 191 -8.60 3.89 11.45
N SER A 192 -9.88 3.94 11.03
CA SER A 192 -11.03 4.30 11.88
C SER A 192 -10.87 5.70 12.50
N ALA A 193 -10.24 6.62 11.78
CA ALA A 193 -10.02 8.00 12.23
C ALA A 193 -11.30 8.85 12.25
N ILE A 194 -12.38 8.41 11.59
CA ILE A 194 -13.62 9.21 11.49
C ILE A 194 -14.59 8.76 12.55
N ASP A 195 -14.99 9.69 13.40
CA ASP A 195 -16.01 9.47 14.41
C ASP A 195 -17.37 9.18 13.76
N LYS A 196 -18.09 8.17 14.26
CA LYS A 196 -19.34 7.68 13.64
C LYS A 196 -20.54 8.58 13.86
N ASP A 197 -20.53 9.40 14.91
CA ASP A 197 -21.65 10.23 15.32
C ASP A 197 -21.45 11.69 14.86
N THR A 198 -20.24 12.23 15.01
CA THR A 198 -19.93 13.61 14.64
C THR A 198 -19.32 13.76 13.26
N TYR A 199 -18.86 12.65 12.65
CA TYR A 199 -18.10 12.61 11.40
C TYR A 199 -16.77 13.40 11.43
N GLN A 200 -16.33 13.86 12.60
CA GLN A 200 -15.03 14.55 12.75
C GLN A 200 -13.86 13.55 12.62
N ILE A 201 -12.75 14.05 12.09
CA ILE A 201 -11.52 13.24 11.93
C ILE A 201 -10.66 13.42 13.18
N LYS A 202 -10.24 12.29 13.75
CA LYS A 202 -9.21 12.19 14.78
C LYS A 202 -7.85 12.24 14.11
N GLU A 203 -7.19 13.39 14.15
CA GLU A 203 -5.98 13.67 13.41
C GLU A 203 -4.85 12.69 13.73
N GLU A 204 -4.73 12.30 15.01
CA GLU A 204 -3.72 11.34 15.48
C GLU A 204 -3.87 9.93 14.89
N LEU A 205 -5.04 9.62 14.31
CA LEU A 205 -5.31 8.36 13.62
C LEU A 205 -5.31 8.51 12.11
N CYS A 206 -5.37 9.74 11.60
CA CYS A 206 -5.48 9.99 10.18
C CYS A 206 -4.11 9.88 9.49
N VAL A 207 -4.02 9.10 8.44
CA VAL A 207 -2.80 8.95 7.62
C VAL A 207 -2.86 9.74 6.31
N GLY A 208 -3.76 10.69 6.17
CA GLY A 208 -3.85 11.56 5.00
C GLY A 208 -4.14 10.87 3.66
N CYS A 209 -4.77 9.70 3.67
CA CYS A 209 -4.91 8.86 2.46
C CYS A 209 -6.01 9.31 1.48
N LEU A 210 -6.77 10.34 1.77
CA LEU A 210 -7.90 10.88 0.98
C LEU A 210 -9.02 9.88 0.64
N ARG A 211 -9.03 8.68 1.25
CA ARG A 211 -10.06 7.69 0.94
C ARG A 211 -11.47 8.18 1.25
N CYS A 212 -11.65 8.88 2.38
CA CYS A 212 -12.95 9.41 2.81
C CYS A 212 -13.56 10.38 1.80
N GLU A 213 -12.74 11.20 1.16
CA GLU A 213 -13.14 12.11 0.09
C GLU A 213 -13.57 11.33 -1.16
N ARG A 214 -12.73 10.38 -1.62
CA ARG A 214 -12.99 9.59 -2.84
C ARG A 214 -14.20 8.67 -2.75
N VAL A 215 -14.58 8.23 -1.55
CA VAL A 215 -15.72 7.33 -1.37
C VAL A 215 -17.01 8.03 -0.96
N CYS A 216 -16.98 9.36 -0.76
CA CYS A 216 -18.16 10.12 -0.37
C CYS A 216 -19.09 10.33 -1.57
N PRO A 217 -20.30 9.71 -1.61
CA PRO A 217 -21.16 9.80 -2.78
C PRO A 217 -21.82 11.17 -2.95
N SER A 218 -21.83 11.99 -1.91
CA SER A 218 -22.45 13.32 -1.92
C SER A 218 -21.45 14.48 -1.97
N GLY A 219 -20.12 14.18 -2.02
CA GLY A 219 -19.10 15.20 -2.00
C GLY A 219 -19.03 16.02 -0.68
N ALA A 220 -19.54 15.44 0.42
CA ALA A 220 -19.50 16.10 1.74
C ALA A 220 -18.10 16.11 2.37
N ARG A 221 -17.11 15.46 1.76
CA ARG A 221 -15.71 15.42 2.19
C ARG A 221 -14.84 16.08 1.15
N SER A 222 -13.96 16.96 1.60
CA SER A 222 -12.90 17.56 0.79
C SER A 222 -11.63 17.71 1.63
N SER A 223 -10.53 18.04 0.99
CA SER A 223 -9.25 18.20 1.68
C SER A 223 -8.44 19.29 1.00
N ASP A 224 -7.71 20.07 1.81
CA ASP A 224 -6.70 20.99 1.32
C ASP A 224 -5.32 20.35 1.46
N TYR A 225 -4.64 20.21 0.34
CA TYR A 225 -3.27 19.70 0.24
C TYR A 225 -2.43 20.51 -0.78
N GLU A 226 -2.85 21.73 -1.10
CA GLU A 226 -2.18 22.58 -2.09
C GLU A 226 -0.69 22.83 -1.75
N SER A 227 -0.35 23.01 -0.48
CA SER A 227 1.04 23.15 -0.05
C SER A 227 1.88 21.89 -0.30
N VAL A 228 1.27 20.72 -0.17
CA VAL A 228 1.91 19.43 -0.48
C VAL A 228 2.04 19.24 -1.98
N LYS A 229 0.97 19.54 -2.74
CA LYS A 229 0.93 19.47 -4.19
C LYS A 229 2.01 20.34 -4.83
N LYS A 230 2.12 21.60 -4.40
CA LYS A 230 3.15 22.52 -4.88
C LYS A 230 4.55 21.97 -4.64
N TYR A 231 4.84 21.48 -3.43
CA TYR A 231 6.14 20.88 -3.09
C TYR A 231 6.49 19.65 -3.96
N LEU A 232 5.48 18.92 -4.43
CA LEU A 232 5.67 17.71 -5.22
C LEU A 232 5.82 18.01 -6.73
N GLU A 233 5.24 19.12 -7.21
CA GLU A 233 5.21 19.48 -8.63
C GLU A 233 6.31 20.48 -9.04
N ASP A 234 6.97 21.16 -8.07
CA ASP A 234 8.15 22.03 -8.23
C ASP A 234 9.43 21.18 -8.31
#